data_5c8d3be9eea7388a9a28cf38ff149856
#
_entry.id   5c8d3be9eea7388a9a28cf38ff149856
#
_cell.length_a   1.000
_cell.length_b   1.000
_cell.length_c   1.000
_cell.angle_alpha   90.00
_cell.angle_beta   90.00
_cell.angle_gamma   90.00
#
_symmetry.space_group_name_H-M   'P 1'
#
loop_
_entity.id
_entity.type
_entity.pdbx_description
1 polymer ?
#
loop_
_entity_poly.entity_id
_entity_poly.type
_entity_poly.pdbx_seq_one_letter_code
_entity_poly.pdbx_strand_id
1 'polypeptide(L)'
;MSKPKVFVTRQIPEKGFELIKEFCDVDLWSGDMPPSREELLLRARGMDGILSLLTDKIDSEVMDTAGSQLKVISNFAVGFDNIDVLAATARKIPVGNTPDVLTDATADFAFALMMAAGRRLIEADRYVRDGKWKTWGPMTLLGMEMKGATLGLVGFGRIGKAMARRALGFDMRVIYYDPKEKKSYPDENATQVDFETLLEESDFISL
;
A
#
# COMPACT_ATOMS: atom_id res chain seq x y z
N MET A 1 -13.15 -10.14 -35.01
CA MET A 1 -13.84 -9.49 -33.89
C MET A 1 -13.04 -8.25 -33.51
N SER A 2 -13.67 -7.13 -33.18
CA SER A 2 -12.98 -5.96 -32.65
C SER A 2 -12.39 -6.27 -31.29
N LYS A 3 -11.22 -5.71 -30.97
CA LYS A 3 -10.64 -5.83 -29.64
C LYS A 3 -11.55 -5.16 -28.62
N PRO A 4 -11.64 -5.68 -27.36
CA PRO A 4 -12.37 -5.01 -26.29
C PRO A 4 -11.71 -3.65 -25.96
N LYS A 5 -12.51 -2.66 -25.62
CA LYS A 5 -12.06 -1.32 -25.26
C LYS A 5 -11.78 -1.26 -23.76
N VAL A 6 -10.59 -0.79 -23.39
CA VAL A 6 -10.18 -0.67 -21.99
C VAL A 6 -9.67 0.73 -21.69
N PHE A 7 -10.26 1.36 -20.69
CA PHE A 7 -9.74 2.59 -20.12
C PHE A 7 -8.70 2.29 -19.05
N VAL A 8 -7.49 2.81 -19.19
CA VAL A 8 -6.39 2.72 -18.23
C VAL A 8 -6.17 4.09 -17.60
N THR A 9 -6.47 4.22 -16.32
CA THR A 9 -6.53 5.50 -15.61
C THR A 9 -5.16 6.11 -15.30
N ARG A 10 -4.08 5.37 -15.52
CA ARG A 10 -2.70 5.84 -15.35
C ARG A 10 -1.73 4.92 -16.08
N GLN A 11 -0.58 5.47 -16.47
CA GLN A 11 0.51 4.65 -16.97
C GLN A 11 0.93 3.61 -15.92
N ILE A 12 0.97 2.36 -16.32
CA ILE A 12 1.48 1.22 -15.53
C ILE A 12 2.82 0.75 -16.13
N PRO A 13 3.58 -0.13 -15.44
CA PRO A 13 4.83 -0.68 -15.98
C PRO A 13 4.66 -1.26 -17.39
N GLU A 14 5.64 -0.98 -18.25
CA GLU A 14 5.59 -1.23 -19.68
C GLU A 14 5.18 -2.66 -20.06
N LYS A 15 5.75 -3.66 -19.37
CA LYS A 15 5.40 -5.09 -19.63
C LYS A 15 3.91 -5.38 -19.47
N GLY A 16 3.27 -4.82 -18.44
CA GLY A 16 1.84 -4.98 -18.22
C GLY A 16 1.02 -4.21 -19.25
N PHE A 17 1.48 -3.01 -19.59
CA PHE A 17 0.82 -2.17 -20.56
C PHE A 17 0.84 -2.76 -21.97
N GLU A 18 1.99 -3.27 -22.42
CA GLU A 18 2.10 -3.94 -23.72
C GLU A 18 1.23 -5.20 -23.82
N LEU A 19 1.15 -5.96 -22.71
CA LEU A 19 0.26 -7.12 -22.68
C LEU A 19 -1.22 -6.72 -22.86
N ILE A 20 -1.65 -5.62 -22.26
CA ILE A 20 -3.03 -5.13 -22.44
C ILE A 20 -3.25 -4.69 -23.91
N LYS A 21 -2.31 -3.98 -24.50
CA LYS A 21 -2.37 -3.52 -25.90
C LYS A 21 -2.43 -4.67 -26.91
N GLU A 22 -1.82 -5.79 -26.58
CA GLU A 22 -1.87 -6.99 -27.44
C GLU A 22 -3.32 -7.47 -27.63
N PHE A 23 -4.13 -7.42 -26.56
CA PHE A 23 -5.50 -7.99 -26.54
C PHE A 23 -6.61 -6.97 -26.59
N CYS A 24 -6.34 -5.69 -26.26
CA CYS A 24 -7.34 -4.65 -26.09
C CYS A 24 -7.03 -3.41 -26.93
N ASP A 25 -8.09 -2.65 -27.21
CA ASP A 25 -8.01 -1.27 -27.68
C ASP A 25 -7.99 -0.35 -26.45
N VAL A 26 -6.85 0.34 -26.25
CA VAL A 26 -6.54 0.99 -24.96
C VAL A 26 -6.70 2.50 -25.08
N ASP A 27 -7.58 3.08 -24.25
CA ASP A 27 -7.61 4.51 -23.94
C ASP A 27 -6.79 4.74 -22.67
N LEU A 28 -5.62 5.37 -22.80
CA LEU A 28 -4.71 5.66 -21.68
C LEU A 28 -4.85 7.11 -21.22
N TRP A 29 -5.07 7.32 -19.92
CA TRP A 29 -4.90 8.62 -19.31
C TRP A 29 -3.41 8.97 -19.21
N SER A 30 -3.00 10.03 -19.89
CA SER A 30 -1.59 10.46 -19.98
C SER A 30 -1.21 11.57 -19.00
N GLY A 31 -2.12 12.00 -18.13
CA GLY A 31 -1.83 13.04 -17.12
C GLY A 31 -0.99 12.50 -15.95
N ASP A 32 -0.14 13.38 -15.38
CA ASP A 32 0.66 13.06 -14.20
C ASP A 32 -0.20 12.85 -12.94
N MET A 33 -1.32 13.55 -12.86
CA MET A 33 -2.30 13.43 -11.79
C MET A 33 -3.43 12.47 -12.17
N PRO A 34 -4.17 11.91 -11.18
CA PRO A 34 -5.37 11.13 -11.47
C PRO A 34 -6.35 11.90 -12.39
N PRO A 35 -7.12 11.21 -13.24
CA PRO A 35 -8.19 11.86 -13.97
C PRO A 35 -9.16 12.51 -12.98
N SER A 36 -9.66 13.69 -13.31
CA SER A 36 -10.75 14.30 -12.56
C SER A 36 -12.00 13.40 -12.61
N ARG A 37 -12.95 13.63 -11.70
CA ARG A 37 -14.21 12.88 -11.72
C ARG A 37 -14.91 12.96 -13.07
N GLU A 38 -14.94 14.13 -13.68
CA GLU A 38 -15.56 14.36 -14.99
C GLU A 38 -14.85 13.58 -16.09
N GLU A 39 -13.52 13.62 -16.13
CA GLU A 39 -12.72 12.85 -17.09
C GLU A 39 -12.87 11.34 -16.90
N LEU A 40 -12.89 10.87 -15.65
CA LEU A 40 -13.11 9.46 -15.34
C LEU A 40 -14.46 8.98 -15.88
N LEU A 41 -15.53 9.73 -15.64
CA LEU A 41 -16.87 9.42 -16.16
C LEU A 41 -16.93 9.52 -17.69
N LEU A 42 -16.30 10.53 -18.27
CA LEU A 42 -16.30 10.74 -19.72
C LEU A 42 -15.62 9.56 -20.45
N ARG A 43 -14.44 9.16 -19.95
CA ARG A 43 -13.64 8.11 -20.58
C ARG A 43 -14.13 6.69 -20.27
N ALA A 44 -14.83 6.50 -19.16
CA ALA A 44 -15.47 5.21 -18.86
C ALA A 44 -16.58 4.84 -19.85
N ARG A 45 -17.19 5.80 -20.54
CA ARG A 45 -18.32 5.56 -21.46
C ARG A 45 -17.96 4.58 -22.57
N GLY A 46 -18.75 3.50 -22.67
CA GLY A 46 -18.60 2.54 -23.75
C GLY A 46 -17.40 1.63 -23.63
N MET A 47 -16.74 1.57 -22.45
CA MET A 47 -15.61 0.69 -22.20
C MET A 47 -16.07 -0.71 -21.80
N ASP A 48 -15.38 -1.73 -22.30
CA ASP A 48 -15.55 -3.13 -21.89
C ASP A 48 -14.81 -3.46 -20.60
N GLY A 49 -13.76 -2.70 -20.28
CA GLY A 49 -12.97 -2.85 -19.05
C GLY A 49 -12.40 -1.53 -18.56
N ILE A 50 -12.14 -1.45 -17.25
CA ILE A 50 -11.44 -0.33 -16.61
C ILE A 50 -10.27 -0.90 -15.82
N LEU A 51 -9.05 -0.38 -16.06
CA LEU A 51 -7.90 -0.61 -15.21
C LEU A 51 -7.65 0.66 -14.39
N SER A 52 -7.91 0.56 -13.09
CA SER A 52 -7.84 1.68 -12.13
C SER A 52 -6.65 1.56 -11.17
N LEU A 53 -6.32 2.66 -10.52
CA LEU A 53 -5.38 2.73 -9.40
C LEU A 53 -6.12 3.12 -8.10
N LEU A 54 -5.41 3.10 -6.97
CA LEU A 54 -5.96 3.43 -5.65
C LEU A 54 -6.62 4.80 -5.55
N THR A 55 -6.16 5.74 -6.38
CA THR A 55 -6.62 7.13 -6.40
C THR A 55 -7.95 7.34 -7.11
N ASP A 56 -8.43 6.32 -7.83
CA ASP A 56 -9.60 6.43 -8.70
C ASP A 56 -10.82 5.84 -8.01
N LYS A 57 -11.81 6.66 -7.69
CA LYS A 57 -13.05 6.20 -7.09
C LYS A 57 -13.95 5.55 -8.14
N ILE A 58 -14.03 4.23 -8.12
CA ILE A 58 -14.86 3.40 -9.03
C ILE A 58 -16.13 2.96 -8.30
N ASP A 59 -17.14 3.80 -8.37
CA ASP A 59 -18.45 3.58 -7.74
C ASP A 59 -19.54 3.21 -8.78
N SER A 60 -20.78 3.10 -8.28
CA SER A 60 -21.94 2.78 -9.13
C SER A 60 -22.10 3.74 -10.30
N GLU A 61 -21.83 5.05 -10.12
CA GLU A 61 -21.96 6.06 -11.18
C GLU A 61 -20.96 5.80 -12.33
N VAL A 62 -19.72 5.44 -12.02
CA VAL A 62 -18.72 5.05 -13.05
C VAL A 62 -19.17 3.81 -13.80
N MET A 63 -19.66 2.80 -13.09
CA MET A 63 -20.13 1.55 -13.69
C MET A 63 -21.35 1.76 -14.59
N ASP A 64 -22.32 2.58 -14.16
CA ASP A 64 -23.51 2.91 -14.93
C ASP A 64 -23.16 3.79 -16.13
N THR A 65 -22.22 4.72 -15.99
CA THR A 65 -21.73 5.56 -17.08
C THR A 65 -20.97 4.73 -18.14
N ALA A 66 -20.20 3.74 -17.70
CA ALA A 66 -19.54 2.81 -18.63
C ALA A 66 -20.56 2.08 -19.48
N GLY A 67 -21.66 1.64 -18.87
CA GLY A 67 -22.76 0.98 -19.56
C GLY A 67 -22.75 -0.55 -19.38
N SER A 68 -23.77 -1.21 -19.95
CA SER A 68 -23.99 -2.66 -19.79
C SER A 68 -22.91 -3.55 -20.43
N GLN A 69 -22.05 -2.99 -21.29
CA GLN A 69 -20.92 -3.70 -21.89
C GLN A 69 -19.70 -3.82 -20.96
N LEU A 70 -19.66 -3.09 -19.82
CA LEU A 70 -18.56 -3.20 -18.86
C LEU A 70 -18.51 -4.61 -18.26
N LYS A 71 -17.43 -5.33 -18.51
CA LYS A 71 -17.25 -6.74 -18.16
C LYS A 71 -16.31 -6.97 -16.99
N VAL A 72 -15.38 -6.04 -16.73
CA VAL A 72 -14.34 -6.22 -15.73
C VAL A 72 -13.80 -4.88 -15.23
N ILE A 73 -13.50 -4.82 -13.94
CA ILE A 73 -12.71 -3.77 -13.32
C ILE A 73 -11.45 -4.42 -12.76
N SER A 74 -10.28 -3.92 -13.17
CA SER A 74 -8.98 -4.38 -12.66
C SER A 74 -8.32 -3.25 -11.90
N ASN A 75 -7.97 -3.48 -10.62
CA ASN A 75 -7.29 -2.49 -9.79
C ASN A 75 -5.80 -2.80 -9.70
N PHE A 76 -4.95 -1.92 -10.17
CA PHE A 76 -3.50 -2.07 -10.04
C PHE A 76 -3.05 -1.70 -8.62
N ALA A 77 -3.53 -2.48 -7.65
CA ALA A 77 -3.30 -2.29 -6.23
C ALA A 77 -3.61 -3.56 -5.44
N VAL A 78 -3.12 -3.64 -4.21
CA VAL A 78 -3.49 -4.69 -3.25
C VAL A 78 -4.83 -4.36 -2.59
N GLY A 79 -5.01 -3.11 -2.13
CA GLY A 79 -6.28 -2.62 -1.62
C GLY A 79 -7.29 -2.38 -2.73
N PHE A 80 -8.57 -2.38 -2.38
CA PHE A 80 -9.67 -2.12 -3.30
C PHE A 80 -10.78 -1.27 -2.68
N ASP A 81 -10.45 -0.50 -1.64
CA ASP A 81 -11.40 0.39 -0.94
C ASP A 81 -11.91 1.52 -1.83
N ASN A 82 -11.19 1.80 -2.90
CA ASN A 82 -11.58 2.75 -3.94
C ASN A 82 -12.65 2.21 -4.90
N ILE A 83 -13.02 0.93 -4.80
CA ILE A 83 -14.01 0.28 -5.67
C ILE A 83 -15.25 -0.12 -4.86
N ASP A 84 -16.44 0.28 -5.31
CA ASP A 84 -17.70 -0.21 -4.75
C ASP A 84 -17.96 -1.65 -5.23
N VAL A 85 -17.40 -2.61 -4.47
CA VAL A 85 -17.51 -4.04 -4.77
C VAL A 85 -18.95 -4.54 -4.69
N LEU A 86 -19.80 -3.95 -3.84
CA LEU A 86 -21.21 -4.31 -3.75
C LEU A 86 -21.96 -3.88 -5.03
N ALA A 87 -21.68 -2.67 -5.51
CA ALA A 87 -22.26 -2.20 -6.77
C ALA A 87 -21.78 -3.01 -7.98
N ALA A 88 -20.50 -3.40 -8.01
CA ALA A 88 -19.93 -4.27 -9.04
C ALA A 88 -20.59 -5.67 -9.02
N THR A 89 -20.72 -6.26 -7.83
CA THR A 89 -21.37 -7.57 -7.65
C THR A 89 -22.82 -7.58 -8.11
N ALA A 90 -23.59 -6.52 -7.75
CA ALA A 90 -24.97 -6.36 -8.19
C ALA A 90 -25.10 -6.32 -9.72
N ARG A 91 -24.08 -5.80 -10.41
CA ARG A 91 -23.99 -5.72 -11.88
C ARG A 91 -23.30 -6.94 -12.52
N LYS A 92 -22.87 -7.91 -11.71
CA LYS A 92 -22.09 -9.08 -12.13
C LYS A 92 -20.77 -8.73 -12.82
N ILE A 93 -20.16 -7.62 -12.40
CA ILE A 93 -18.86 -7.18 -12.90
C ILE A 93 -17.78 -7.69 -11.94
N PRO A 94 -16.91 -8.63 -12.39
CA PRO A 94 -15.79 -9.08 -11.58
C PRO A 94 -14.79 -7.95 -11.33
N VAL A 95 -14.24 -7.91 -10.11
CA VAL A 95 -13.20 -6.99 -9.70
C VAL A 95 -11.93 -7.78 -9.39
N GLY A 96 -10.84 -7.46 -10.08
CA GLY A 96 -9.51 -8.03 -9.85
C GLY A 96 -8.60 -7.03 -9.15
N ASN A 97 -7.69 -7.52 -8.33
CA ASN A 97 -6.63 -6.75 -7.68
C ASN A 97 -5.30 -7.51 -7.74
N THR A 98 -4.21 -6.95 -7.19
CA THR A 98 -2.87 -7.56 -7.20
C THR A 98 -2.42 -7.92 -5.77
N PRO A 99 -3.00 -8.98 -5.14
CA PRO A 99 -2.63 -9.37 -3.79
C PRO A 99 -1.20 -9.91 -3.72
N ASP A 100 -0.59 -9.79 -2.54
CA ASP A 100 0.72 -10.36 -2.14
C ASP A 100 1.98 -9.78 -2.80
N VAL A 101 1.88 -9.11 -3.92
CA VAL A 101 3.04 -8.67 -4.72
C VAL A 101 3.95 -7.63 -4.04
N LEU A 102 3.45 -6.91 -3.04
CA LEU A 102 4.19 -5.84 -2.37
C LEU A 102 4.42 -6.04 -0.87
N THR A 103 4.01 -7.19 -0.31
CA THR A 103 4.08 -7.44 1.14
C THR A 103 5.49 -7.22 1.70
N ASP A 104 6.50 -7.86 1.10
CA ASP A 104 7.88 -7.75 1.55
C ASP A 104 8.46 -6.36 1.25
N ALA A 105 8.25 -5.81 0.07
CA ALA A 105 8.74 -4.48 -0.27
C ALA A 105 8.18 -3.38 0.65
N THR A 106 6.90 -3.47 1.01
CA THR A 106 6.28 -2.52 1.95
C THR A 106 6.84 -2.69 3.36
N ALA A 107 7.02 -3.94 3.82
CA ALA A 107 7.61 -4.19 5.13
C ALA A 107 9.09 -3.75 5.19
N ASP A 108 9.88 -3.97 4.13
CA ASP A 108 11.25 -3.48 4.01
C ASP A 108 11.30 -1.96 4.15
N PHE A 109 10.43 -1.27 3.43
CA PHE A 109 10.38 0.19 3.44
C PHE A 109 9.91 0.74 4.79
N ALA A 110 8.88 0.16 5.39
CA ALA A 110 8.41 0.53 6.72
C ALA A 110 9.51 0.34 7.77
N PHE A 111 10.25 -0.77 7.71
CA PHE A 111 11.38 -1.03 8.60
C PHE A 111 12.53 -0.03 8.39
N ALA A 112 12.83 0.30 7.14
CA ALA A 112 13.83 1.33 6.80
C ALA A 112 13.44 2.71 7.34
N LEU A 113 12.17 3.11 7.23
CA LEU A 113 11.65 4.35 7.79
C LEU A 113 11.76 4.37 9.32
N MET A 114 11.41 3.27 9.99
CA MET A 114 11.54 3.13 11.43
C MET A 114 13.00 3.30 11.88
N MET A 115 13.94 2.65 11.21
CA MET A 115 15.37 2.80 11.47
C MET A 115 15.86 4.23 11.20
N ALA A 116 15.42 4.84 10.10
CA ALA A 116 15.80 6.21 9.75
C ALA A 116 15.31 7.21 10.80
N ALA A 117 14.09 7.04 11.31
CA ALA A 117 13.54 7.87 12.38
C ALA A 117 14.28 7.63 13.70
N GLY A 118 14.38 6.38 14.16
CA GLY A 118 15.02 6.02 15.43
C GLY A 118 16.50 6.42 15.48
N ARG A 119 17.23 6.33 14.38
CA ARG A 119 18.66 6.70 14.30
C ARG A 119 18.90 8.12 13.81
N ARG A 120 17.84 8.93 13.63
CA ARG A 120 17.91 10.33 13.19
C ARG A 120 18.71 10.53 11.88
N LEU A 121 18.56 9.58 10.94
CA LEU A 121 19.39 9.55 9.73
C LEU A 121 19.24 10.81 8.88
N ILE A 122 18.03 11.35 8.73
CA ILE A 122 17.78 12.54 7.92
C ILE A 122 18.42 13.78 8.53
N GLU A 123 18.38 13.89 9.87
CA GLU A 123 19.06 14.98 10.58
C GLU A 123 20.58 14.85 10.47
N ALA A 124 21.11 13.64 10.59
CA ALA A 124 22.52 13.36 10.47
C ALA A 124 23.05 13.69 9.07
N ASP A 125 22.33 13.30 8.03
CA ASP A 125 22.68 13.64 6.64
C ASP A 125 22.73 15.17 6.44
N ARG A 126 21.68 15.89 6.87
CA ARG A 126 21.65 17.35 6.81
C ARG A 126 22.79 18.01 7.61
N TYR A 127 23.05 17.51 8.82
CA TYR A 127 24.12 18.02 9.68
C TYR A 127 25.49 17.94 9.01
N VAL A 128 25.76 16.84 8.31
CA VAL A 128 27.00 16.65 7.54
C VAL A 128 27.04 17.56 6.31
N ARG A 129 25.97 17.61 5.53
CA ARG A 129 25.89 18.43 4.31
C ARG A 129 26.00 19.93 4.60
N ASP A 130 25.43 20.38 5.72
CA ASP A 130 25.56 21.77 6.21
C ASP A 130 26.95 22.12 6.75
N GLY A 131 27.91 21.20 6.71
CA GLY A 131 29.27 21.39 7.24
C GLY A 131 29.33 21.59 8.76
N LYS A 132 28.27 21.15 9.48
CA LYS A 132 28.18 21.26 10.93
C LYS A 132 29.06 20.24 11.66
N TRP A 133 29.32 19.11 11.01
CA TRP A 133 30.19 18.10 11.60
C TRP A 133 31.66 18.50 11.53
N LYS A 134 32.25 18.70 12.70
CA LYS A 134 33.66 19.09 12.83
C LYS A 134 34.52 17.95 13.37
N THR A 135 33.99 17.17 14.28
CA THR A 135 34.66 16.01 14.88
C THR A 135 33.62 15.10 15.53
N TRP A 136 34.03 13.89 15.90
CA TRP A 136 33.20 12.99 16.68
C TRP A 136 32.93 13.56 18.08
N GLY A 137 31.71 13.35 18.56
CA GLY A 137 31.29 13.70 19.93
C GLY A 137 30.30 12.67 20.49
N PRO A 138 30.43 12.24 21.75
CA PRO A 138 29.62 11.18 22.32
C PRO A 138 28.14 11.53 22.43
N MET A 139 27.76 12.80 22.38
CA MET A 139 26.40 13.30 22.49
C MET A 139 25.83 13.78 21.15
N THR A 140 26.60 13.64 20.06
CA THR A 140 26.18 14.17 18.75
C THR A 140 25.16 13.26 18.11
N LEU A 141 23.93 13.76 17.89
CA LEU A 141 22.84 13.09 17.19
C LEU A 141 22.52 11.70 17.74
N LEU A 142 22.51 11.54 19.06
CA LEU A 142 22.10 10.30 19.69
C LEU A 142 20.67 9.95 19.28
N GLY A 143 20.48 8.75 18.77
CA GLY A 143 19.18 8.16 18.46
C GLY A 143 18.78 7.08 19.45
N MET A 144 17.63 6.46 19.19
CA MET A 144 17.15 5.31 19.96
C MET A 144 17.87 4.04 19.51
N GLU A 145 18.15 3.14 20.44
CA GLU A 145 18.65 1.80 20.14
C GLU A 145 17.51 0.89 19.73
N MET A 146 17.71 0.11 18.67
CA MET A 146 16.71 -0.82 18.18
C MET A 146 16.74 -2.14 18.92
N LYS A 147 17.96 -2.58 19.32
CA LYS A 147 18.16 -3.85 20.00
C LYS A 147 17.43 -3.88 21.34
N GLY A 148 16.56 -4.91 21.49
CA GLY A 148 15.78 -5.10 22.71
C GLY A 148 14.62 -4.11 22.89
N ALA A 149 14.43 -3.18 21.97
CA ALA A 149 13.28 -2.27 21.99
C ALA A 149 11.98 -3.00 21.63
N THR A 150 10.84 -2.42 22.02
CA THR A 150 9.52 -2.95 21.72
C THR A 150 8.96 -2.33 20.45
N LEU A 151 8.62 -3.17 19.47
CA LEU A 151 7.88 -2.78 18.27
C LEU A 151 6.40 -3.09 18.45
N GLY A 152 5.56 -2.06 18.47
CA GLY A 152 4.10 -2.16 18.43
C GLY A 152 3.59 -2.11 16.99
N LEU A 153 2.78 -3.08 16.61
CA LEU A 153 2.17 -3.17 15.29
C LEU A 153 0.66 -2.95 15.39
N VAL A 154 0.17 -1.87 14.81
CA VAL A 154 -1.27 -1.64 14.68
C VAL A 154 -1.74 -2.30 13.39
N GLY A 155 -2.31 -3.50 13.52
CA GLY A 155 -2.62 -4.41 12.42
C GLY A 155 -1.58 -5.54 12.29
N PHE A 156 -2.07 -6.79 12.30
CA PHE A 156 -1.23 -7.99 12.20
C PHE A 156 -1.61 -8.84 10.98
N GLY A 157 -1.81 -8.13 9.85
CA GLY A 157 -2.01 -8.73 8.54
C GLY A 157 -0.71 -9.22 7.90
N ARG A 158 -0.69 -9.36 6.59
CA ARG A 158 0.49 -9.83 5.84
C ARG A 158 1.72 -8.95 6.07
N ILE A 159 1.56 -7.62 5.99
CA ILE A 159 2.65 -6.66 6.16
C ILE A 159 3.10 -6.61 7.62
N GLY A 160 2.18 -6.56 8.59
CA GLY A 160 2.54 -6.60 10.02
C GLY A 160 3.35 -7.83 10.39
N LYS A 161 2.96 -9.02 9.91
CA LYS A 161 3.73 -10.26 10.10
C LYS A 161 5.11 -10.20 9.43
N ALA A 162 5.21 -9.58 8.26
CA ALA A 162 6.49 -9.40 7.59
C ALA A 162 7.40 -8.41 8.35
N MET A 163 6.83 -7.37 8.98
CA MET A 163 7.54 -6.46 9.89
C MET A 163 8.04 -7.20 11.14
N ALA A 164 7.19 -8.01 11.78
CA ALA A 164 7.56 -8.80 12.94
C ALA A 164 8.77 -9.70 12.66
N ARG A 165 8.80 -10.41 11.54
CA ARG A 165 9.95 -11.24 11.13
C ARG A 165 11.26 -10.44 11.01
N ARG A 166 11.19 -9.17 10.51
CA ARG A 166 12.36 -8.29 10.41
C ARG A 166 12.87 -7.83 11.77
N ALA A 167 11.96 -7.57 12.69
CA ALA A 167 12.26 -7.15 14.05
C ALA A 167 13.09 -8.17 14.82
N LEU A 168 12.93 -9.47 14.53
CA LEU A 168 13.73 -10.55 15.15
C LEU A 168 15.23 -10.39 14.91
N GLY A 169 15.63 -9.89 13.73
CA GLY A 169 17.03 -9.65 13.42
C GLY A 169 17.69 -8.56 14.30
N PHE A 170 16.88 -7.80 15.03
CA PHE A 170 17.31 -6.75 15.96
C PHE A 170 17.02 -7.11 17.42
N ASP A 171 16.69 -8.36 17.71
CA ASP A 171 16.30 -8.83 19.06
C ASP A 171 15.15 -7.99 19.67
N MET A 172 14.25 -7.45 18.84
CA MET A 172 13.13 -6.63 19.31
C MET A 172 12.03 -7.51 19.88
N ARG A 173 11.38 -7.04 20.95
CA ARG A 173 10.10 -7.55 21.41
C ARG A 173 9.01 -7.04 20.47
N VAL A 174 8.13 -7.93 19.97
CA VAL A 174 7.01 -7.52 19.10
C VAL A 174 5.70 -7.72 19.83
N ILE A 175 4.91 -6.65 19.90
CA ILE A 175 3.53 -6.67 20.36
C ILE A 175 2.62 -6.15 19.23
N TYR A 176 1.38 -6.62 19.18
CA TYR A 176 0.45 -6.16 18.14
C TYR A 176 -0.97 -6.01 18.64
N TYR A 177 -1.70 -5.11 18.02
CA TYR A 177 -3.13 -4.96 18.12
C TYR A 177 -3.77 -5.16 16.74
N ASP A 178 -4.82 -5.99 16.66
CA ASP A 178 -5.63 -6.14 15.44
C ASP A 178 -7.11 -6.20 15.85
N PRO A 179 -7.96 -5.26 15.37
CA PRO A 179 -9.38 -5.22 15.73
C PRO A 179 -10.18 -6.40 15.14
N LYS A 180 -9.63 -7.11 14.16
CA LYS A 180 -10.23 -8.34 13.65
C LYS A 180 -9.72 -9.50 14.49
N GLU A 181 -10.59 -10.07 15.32
CA GLU A 181 -10.34 -11.36 15.96
C GLU A 181 -10.13 -12.42 14.87
N LYS A 182 -8.94 -12.50 14.35
CA LYS A 182 -8.51 -13.70 13.66
C LYS A 182 -8.16 -14.68 14.76
N LYS A 183 -8.86 -15.82 14.79
CA LYS A 183 -8.38 -16.99 15.55
C LYS A 183 -6.89 -17.07 15.29
N SER A 184 -6.12 -16.72 16.30
CA SER A 184 -4.69 -16.52 16.23
C SER A 184 -4.05 -17.78 15.64
N TYR A 185 -3.38 -17.62 14.51
CA TYR A 185 -2.19 -18.45 14.34
C TYR A 185 -1.20 -17.86 15.33
N PRO A 186 -0.84 -18.58 16.41
CA PRO A 186 0.16 -18.10 17.34
C PRO A 186 1.42 -17.84 16.51
N ASP A 187 1.76 -16.57 16.33
CA ASP A 187 3.08 -16.22 15.85
C ASP A 187 3.95 -16.26 17.11
N GLU A 188 4.80 -17.25 17.24
CA GLU A 188 5.65 -17.45 18.40
C GLU A 188 6.53 -16.23 18.70
N ASN A 189 6.60 -15.29 17.77
CA ASN A 189 7.46 -14.12 17.80
C ASN A 189 6.73 -12.80 18.08
N ALA A 190 5.40 -12.80 18.27
CA ALA A 190 4.64 -11.59 18.53
C ALA A 190 3.50 -11.85 19.50
N THR A 191 3.28 -10.93 20.43
CA THR A 191 2.25 -11.03 21.48
C THR A 191 1.08 -10.09 21.17
N GLN A 192 -0.15 -10.62 21.13
CA GLN A 192 -1.35 -9.79 21.01
C GLN A 192 -1.62 -9.07 22.33
N VAL A 193 -1.89 -7.78 22.24
CA VAL A 193 -2.26 -6.92 23.37
C VAL A 193 -3.47 -6.05 22.99
N ASP A 194 -4.09 -5.39 23.96
CA ASP A 194 -5.04 -4.32 23.69
C ASP A 194 -4.34 -3.05 23.17
N PHE A 195 -5.13 -2.12 22.62
CA PHE A 195 -4.57 -0.93 21.98
C PHE A 195 -3.86 0.01 22.97
N GLU A 196 -4.36 0.13 24.20
CA GLU A 196 -3.77 0.98 25.23
C GLU A 196 -2.40 0.42 25.66
N THR A 197 -2.33 -0.86 25.95
CA THR A 197 -1.07 -1.56 26.26
C THR A 197 -0.05 -1.40 25.12
N LEU A 198 -0.49 -1.48 23.87
CA LEU A 198 0.41 -1.28 22.73
C LEU A 198 1.01 0.14 22.74
N LEU A 199 0.20 1.16 23.00
CA LEU A 199 0.68 2.55 23.04
C LEU A 199 1.63 2.81 24.20
N GLU A 200 1.39 2.17 25.36
CA GLU A 200 2.18 2.36 26.57
C GLU A 200 3.53 1.63 26.53
N GLU A 201 3.56 0.43 25.95
CA GLU A 201 4.74 -0.43 25.99
C GLU A 201 5.65 -0.33 24.76
N SER A 202 5.22 0.35 23.69
CA SER A 202 6.00 0.42 22.45
C SER A 202 7.04 1.54 22.49
N ASP A 203 8.26 1.23 22.10
CA ASP A 203 9.30 2.20 21.76
C ASP A 203 9.14 2.71 20.33
N PHE A 204 8.63 1.85 19.44
CA PHE A 204 8.34 2.14 18.04
C PHE A 204 6.96 1.62 17.69
N ILE A 205 6.19 2.39 16.95
CA ILE A 205 4.86 2.00 16.47
C ILE A 205 4.83 2.07 14.94
N SER A 206 4.34 0.99 14.33
CA SER A 206 4.05 0.93 12.89
C SER A 206 2.56 0.65 12.66
N LEU A 207 1.97 1.44 11.74
CA LEU A 207 0.57 1.35 11.31
C LEU A 207 0.47 0.52 10.03
#